data_cd5f6735afafc4065be95b689b4e2240
#
_entry.id   cd5f6735afafc4065be95b689b4e2240
#
_cell.length_a   1.000
_cell.length_b   1.000
_cell.length_c   1.000
_cell.angle_alpha   90.00
_cell.angle_beta   90.00
_cell.angle_gamma   90.00
#
_symmetry.space_group_name_H-M   'P 1'
#
loop_
_entity.id
_entity.type
_entity.pdbx_description
1 polymer ?
#
loop_
_entity_poly.entity_id
_entity_poly.type
_entity_poly.pdbx_seq_one_letter_code
_entity_poly.pdbx_strand_id
1 'polypeptide(L)'
;LYLFITYTKRGIQEFMRRPKKSKYKSVVIKKKRYYFYKITWADITGDAGHATAHDFSGFLPSIMVTHAYMFSKDRKYVRTFASYEEGDELFSDRNVFPIGCIVKMEKVTL
;
A
#
# COMPACT_ATOMS: atom_id res chain seq x y z
N LEU A 1 -6.77 -18.81 21.63
CA LEU A 1 -6.83 -19.39 21.32
C LEU A 1 -7.09 -19.56 20.99
N TYR A 2 -7.07 -19.79 20.99
CA TYR A 2 -7.18 -20.34 20.30
C TYR A 2 -7.91 -20.91 20.18
N LEU A 3 -8.52 -21.10 20.06
CA LEU A 3 -8.95 -21.96 19.84
C LEU A 3 -9.16 -22.75 19.78
N PHE A 4 -9.35 -23.28 20.05
CA PHE A 4 -9.38 -24.32 19.78
C PHE A 4 -9.95 -25.25 19.77
N ILE A 5 -10.31 -25.90 19.79
CA ILE A 5 -10.59 -26.97 19.96
C ILE A 5 -10.27 -27.90 19.32
N THR A 6 -10.17 -28.70 19.46
CA THR A 6 -9.90 -29.59 18.63
C THR A 6 -10.65 -30.58 18.62
N TYR A 7 -11.31 -30.75 18.96
CA TYR A 7 -11.68 -31.49 18.85
C TYR A 7 -12.06 -32.38 18.30
N THR A 8 -12.06 -33.00 18.08
CA THR A 8 -12.17 -33.52 17.80
C THR A 8 -12.07 -33.99 17.72
N LYS A 9 -12.24 -34.60 18.04
CA LYS A 9 -11.45 -34.42 18.03
C LYS A 9 -10.73 -34.02 17.01
N ARG A 10 -10.59 -34.31 15.86
CA ARG A 10 -9.85 -33.84 14.83
C ARG A 10 -10.43 -32.62 14.21
N GLY A 11 -11.67 -32.59 13.96
CA GLY A 11 -12.29 -31.38 13.55
C GLY A 11 -12.11 -30.29 14.56
N ILE A 12 -12.08 -30.66 15.80
CA ILE A 12 -11.83 -29.72 16.85
C ILE A 12 -10.44 -29.11 16.72
N GLN A 13 -9.50 -29.94 16.35
CA GLN A 13 -8.17 -29.44 16.15
C GLN A 13 -8.05 -28.45 15.02
N GLU A 14 -8.71 -28.75 13.92
CA GLU A 14 -8.75 -27.82 12.81
C GLU A 14 -9.37 -26.53 13.21
N PHE A 15 -10.41 -26.63 13.96
CA PHE A 15 -11.12 -25.51 14.45
C PHE A 15 -10.32 -24.63 15.35
N MET A 16 -9.44 -25.20 16.14
CA MET A 16 -8.62 -24.48 17.08
C MET A 16 -7.31 -24.04 16.50
N ARG A 17 -7.05 -24.37 15.26
CA ARG A 17 -5.82 -23.99 14.64
C ARG A 17 -5.72 -22.47 14.49
N ARG A 18 -4.59 -21.92 14.82
CA ARG A 18 -4.39 -20.49 14.69
C ARG A 18 -4.28 -20.08 13.25
N PRO A 19 -4.81 -18.91 12.90
CA PRO A 19 -4.59 -18.37 11.58
C PRO A 19 -3.10 -18.17 11.34
N LYS A 20 -2.70 -18.38 10.11
CA LYS A 20 -1.34 -18.15 9.72
C LYS A 20 -1.02 -16.67 9.82
N LYS A 21 0.10 -16.32 10.42
CA LYS A 21 0.54 -14.94 10.46
C LYS A 21 0.98 -14.51 9.08
N SER A 22 0.58 -13.31 8.70
CA SER A 22 1.05 -12.74 7.46
C SER A 22 2.50 -12.32 7.61
N LYS A 23 3.29 -12.53 6.58
CA LYS A 23 4.67 -12.05 6.55
C LYS A 23 4.76 -10.60 6.10
N TYR A 24 3.66 -10.01 5.71
CA TYR A 24 3.64 -8.63 5.22
C TYR A 24 3.26 -7.65 6.31
N LYS A 25 3.87 -6.47 6.25
CA LYS A 25 3.56 -5.39 7.18
C LYS A 25 2.17 -4.87 6.89
N SER A 26 1.38 -4.68 7.94
CA SER A 26 0.02 -4.19 7.81
C SER A 26 -0.46 -3.56 9.11
N VAL A 27 -1.61 -2.90 9.04
CA VAL A 27 -2.29 -2.35 10.21
C VAL A 27 -3.76 -2.69 10.10
N VAL A 28 -4.40 -2.91 11.24
CA VAL A 28 -5.84 -3.17 11.30
C VAL A 28 -6.52 -1.96 11.93
N ILE A 29 -7.47 -1.38 11.20
CA ILE A 29 -8.25 -0.24 11.66
C ILE A 29 -9.71 -0.58 11.47
N LYS A 30 -10.48 -0.58 12.56
CA LYS A 30 -11.90 -0.91 12.53
C LYS A 30 -12.16 -2.23 11.80
N LYS A 31 -11.39 -3.25 12.17
CA LYS A 31 -11.55 -4.62 11.66
C LYS A 31 -11.13 -4.80 10.22
N LYS A 32 -10.61 -3.78 9.58
CA LYS A 32 -10.12 -3.89 8.21
C LYS A 32 -8.60 -3.80 8.19
N ARG A 33 -7.97 -4.67 7.43
CA ARG A 33 -6.51 -4.74 7.34
C ARG A 33 -6.03 -3.97 6.12
N TYR A 34 -5.00 -3.15 6.33
CA TYR A 34 -4.38 -2.36 5.27
C TYR A 34 -2.91 -2.72 5.19
N TYR A 35 -2.45 -3.11 4.02
CA TYR A 35 -1.07 -3.53 3.82
C TYR A 35 -0.18 -2.35 3.46
N PHE A 36 1.07 -2.45 3.87
CA PHE A 36 2.08 -1.42 3.66
C PHE A 36 2.83 -1.70 2.37
N TYR A 37 2.99 -0.68 1.53
CA TYR A 37 3.59 -0.82 0.21
C TYR A 37 4.75 0.14 0.02
N LYS A 38 5.69 -0.29 -0.79
CA LYS A 38 6.67 0.57 -1.42
C LYS A 38 6.15 0.82 -2.83
N ILE A 39 5.88 2.08 -3.13
CA ILE A 39 5.30 2.47 -4.42
C ILE A 39 6.32 3.31 -5.17
N THR A 40 6.74 2.82 -6.33
CA THR A 40 7.62 3.56 -7.22
C THR A 40 6.74 4.20 -8.29
N TRP A 41 6.84 5.49 -8.45
CA TRP A 41 5.94 6.22 -9.34
C TRP A 41 6.65 7.35 -10.05
N ALA A 42 6.08 7.78 -11.18
CA ALA A 42 6.64 8.84 -12.00
C ALA A 42 5.90 10.14 -11.72
N ASP A 43 6.66 11.13 -11.28
CA ASP A 43 6.12 12.45 -11.02
C ASP A 43 6.39 13.33 -12.24
N ILE A 44 5.51 14.27 -12.49
CA ILE A 44 5.72 15.18 -13.60
C ILE A 44 6.91 16.07 -13.30
N THR A 45 7.60 16.48 -14.36
CA THR A 45 8.69 17.42 -14.27
C THR A 45 8.30 18.65 -15.10
N GLY A 46 8.47 19.81 -14.52
CA GLY A 46 8.15 21.04 -15.20
C GLY A 46 9.31 22.02 -15.13
N ASP A 47 9.42 22.87 -16.14
CA ASP A 47 10.45 23.88 -16.19
C ASP A 47 9.92 25.03 -17.03
N ALA A 48 9.92 26.23 -16.48
CA ALA A 48 9.42 27.42 -17.18
C ALA A 48 10.47 28.07 -18.08
N GLY A 49 11.69 27.53 -18.13
CA GLY A 49 12.77 28.09 -18.93
C GLY A 49 12.66 27.71 -20.40
N HIS A 50 13.78 27.91 -21.10
CA HIS A 50 13.86 27.64 -22.53
C HIS A 50 14.81 26.48 -22.78
N ALA A 51 14.52 25.71 -23.80
CA ALA A 51 15.39 24.60 -24.20
C ALA A 51 15.30 24.38 -25.69
N THR A 52 16.38 23.86 -26.26
CA THR A 52 16.36 23.39 -27.64
C THR A 52 15.52 22.12 -27.75
N ALA A 53 15.14 21.79 -28.96
CA ALA A 53 14.42 20.56 -29.19
C ALA A 53 15.23 19.34 -28.72
N HIS A 54 16.54 19.37 -28.93
CA HIS A 54 17.43 18.29 -28.53
C HIS A 54 17.42 18.12 -27.01
N ASP A 55 17.59 19.21 -26.27
CA ASP A 55 17.60 19.15 -24.80
C ASP A 55 16.23 18.77 -24.28
N PHE A 56 15.17 19.28 -24.89
CA PHE A 56 13.80 19.02 -24.47
C PHE A 56 13.44 17.55 -24.64
N SER A 57 13.94 16.92 -25.69
CA SER A 57 13.62 15.49 -25.93
C SER A 57 14.25 14.57 -24.88
N GLY A 58 15.23 15.08 -24.11
CA GLY A 58 15.80 14.33 -23.00
C GLY A 58 15.14 14.60 -21.66
N PHE A 59 14.06 15.39 -21.64
CA PHE A 59 13.38 15.79 -20.42
C PHE A 59 12.47 14.65 -19.95
N LEU A 60 12.70 14.18 -18.74
CA LEU A 60 12.01 12.97 -18.24
C LEU A 60 11.31 13.23 -16.91
N PRO A 61 10.28 12.45 -16.58
CA PRO A 61 9.65 12.54 -15.27
C PRO A 61 10.63 12.12 -14.18
N SER A 62 10.37 12.59 -12.97
CA SER A 62 11.13 12.15 -11.81
C SER A 62 10.57 10.85 -11.28
N ILE A 63 11.43 9.92 -10.92
CA ILE A 63 11.00 8.67 -10.32
C ILE A 63 11.05 8.83 -8.81
N MET A 64 9.91 8.65 -8.18
CA MET A 64 9.73 8.85 -6.75
C MET A 64 9.38 7.54 -6.07
N VAL A 65 9.65 7.46 -4.78
CA VAL A 65 9.31 6.29 -3.98
C VAL A 65 8.51 6.76 -2.77
N THR A 66 7.36 6.13 -2.57
CA THR A 66 6.49 6.40 -1.44
C THR A 66 6.30 5.12 -0.65
N HIS A 67 6.42 5.22 0.67
CA HIS A 67 6.10 4.11 1.57
C HIS A 67 4.84 4.47 2.32
N ALA A 68 3.78 3.70 2.14
CA ALA A 68 2.49 4.01 2.76
C ALA A 68 1.58 2.78 2.76
N TYR A 69 0.53 2.86 3.57
CA TYR A 69 -0.51 1.83 3.58
C TYR A 69 -1.47 2.08 2.44
N MET A 70 -1.86 1.02 1.75
CA MET A 70 -2.83 1.14 0.66
C MET A 70 -4.23 1.11 1.22
N PHE A 71 -4.98 2.18 0.97
CA PHE A 71 -6.36 2.28 1.39
C PHE A 71 -7.29 1.58 0.39
N SER A 72 -7.09 1.85 -0.90
CA SER A 72 -7.92 1.26 -1.94
C SER A 72 -7.17 1.26 -3.27
N LYS A 73 -7.60 0.37 -4.14
CA LYS A 73 -7.07 0.30 -5.50
C LYS A 73 -8.20 -0.08 -6.45
N ASP A 74 -8.38 0.70 -7.48
CA ASP A 74 -9.33 0.37 -8.54
C ASP A 74 -8.63 0.56 -9.89
N ARG A 75 -9.40 0.54 -10.98
CA ARG A 75 -8.80 0.65 -12.31
C ARG A 75 -8.15 1.98 -12.59
N LYS A 76 -8.54 3.00 -11.85
CA LYS A 76 -8.07 4.36 -12.12
C LYS A 76 -7.09 4.88 -11.09
N TYR A 77 -7.27 4.50 -9.82
CA TYR A 77 -6.54 5.14 -8.74
C TYR A 77 -6.07 4.17 -7.68
N VAL A 78 -4.96 4.50 -7.07
CA VAL A 78 -4.50 3.91 -5.82
C VAL A 78 -4.51 5.01 -4.78
N ARG A 79 -5.19 4.76 -3.65
CA ARG A 79 -5.23 5.70 -2.54
C ARG A 79 -4.45 5.16 -1.38
N THR A 80 -3.63 6.01 -0.78
CA THR A 80 -2.75 5.60 0.32
C THR A 80 -2.87 6.57 1.49
N PHE A 81 -2.42 6.10 2.65
CA PHE A 81 -2.28 6.94 3.84
C PHE A 81 -1.02 6.52 4.60
N ALA A 82 -0.43 7.45 5.32
CA ALA A 82 0.76 7.15 6.12
C ALA A 82 0.50 7.30 7.61
N SER A 83 -0.53 8.03 7.99
CA SER A 83 -0.88 8.25 9.39
C SER A 83 -2.37 8.04 9.59
N TYR A 84 -2.75 7.71 10.82
CA TYR A 84 -4.15 7.51 11.17
C TYR A 84 -4.32 7.78 12.66
N GLU A 85 -5.53 8.10 13.07
CA GLU A 85 -5.81 8.29 14.49
C GLU A 85 -6.06 6.95 15.14
N GLU A 86 -5.38 6.68 16.24
CA GLU A 86 -5.50 5.41 16.92
C GLU A 86 -6.93 5.17 17.37
N GLY A 87 -7.46 3.99 17.06
CA GLY A 87 -8.81 3.61 17.45
C GLY A 87 -9.91 4.22 16.62
N ASP A 88 -9.59 4.93 15.55
CA ASP A 88 -10.62 5.60 14.75
C ASP A 88 -10.30 5.46 13.26
N GLU A 89 -11.30 5.77 12.42
CA GLU A 89 -11.13 5.73 10.98
C GLU A 89 -10.86 7.11 10.42
N LEU A 90 -9.82 7.76 10.95
CA LEU A 90 -9.38 9.05 10.43
C LEU A 90 -8.00 8.88 9.84
N PHE A 91 -7.92 9.04 8.54
CA PHE A 91 -6.70 8.80 7.78
C PHE A 91 -6.04 10.13 7.40
N SER A 92 -4.72 10.18 7.52
CA SER A 92 -3.93 11.39 7.26
C SER A 92 -2.75 11.07 6.36
N ASP A 93 -2.10 12.12 5.87
CA ASP A 93 -0.98 11.99 4.94
C ASP A 93 -1.38 11.11 3.78
N ARG A 94 -2.45 11.53 3.13
CA ARG A 94 -3.11 10.77 2.08
C ARG A 94 -2.62 11.17 0.72
N ASN A 95 -2.54 10.18 -0.17
CA ASN A 95 -2.20 10.41 -1.56
C ASN A 95 -3.14 9.63 -2.46
N VAL A 96 -3.38 10.16 -3.64
CA VAL A 96 -4.10 9.47 -4.71
C VAL A 96 -3.19 9.43 -5.92
N PHE A 97 -2.90 8.23 -6.39
CA PHE A 97 -2.06 8.05 -7.55
C PHE A 97 -2.91 7.59 -8.71
N PRO A 98 -2.88 8.29 -9.85
CA PRO A 98 -3.42 7.69 -11.07
C PRO A 98 -2.63 6.43 -11.39
N ILE A 99 -3.31 5.40 -11.83
CA ILE A 99 -2.64 4.12 -12.14
C ILE A 99 -1.51 4.33 -13.15
N GLY A 100 -1.72 5.23 -14.11
CA GLY A 100 -0.72 5.48 -15.14
C GLY A 100 0.60 6.05 -14.65
N CYS A 101 0.62 6.59 -13.41
CA CYS A 101 1.86 7.10 -12.83
C CYS A 101 2.65 6.04 -12.09
N ILE A 102 2.05 4.92 -11.79
CA ILE A 102 2.69 3.91 -10.95
C ILE A 102 3.56 3.01 -11.80
N VAL A 103 4.83 2.94 -11.43
CA VAL A 103 5.78 2.07 -12.11
C VAL A 103 5.75 0.69 -11.48
N LYS A 104 5.69 0.63 -10.14
CA LYS A 104 5.77 -0.64 -9.43
C LYS A 104 5.21 -0.49 -8.02
N MET A 105 4.53 -1.53 -7.54
CA MET A 105 4.04 -1.59 -6.17
C MET A 105 4.47 -2.91 -5.55
N GLU A 106 5.04 -2.83 -4.35
CA GLU A 106 5.55 -4.02 -3.66
C GLU A 106 5.09 -3.99 -2.22
N LYS A 107 4.47 -5.07 -1.77
CA LYS A 107 4.17 -5.23 -0.35
C LYS A 107 5.48 -5.34 0.41
N VAL A 108 5.53 -4.67 1.55
CA VAL A 108 6.73 -4.70 2.40
C VAL A 108 6.59 -5.84 3.39
N THR A 109 7.65 -6.64 3.54
CA THR A 109 7.66 -7.73 4.52
C THR A 109 7.98 -7.19 5.91
N LEU A 110 7.62 -7.96 6.91
CA LEU A 110 7.91 -7.64 8.29
C LEU A 110 9.41 -7.70 8.56
#